data_4da013d0dec93b50e236bf093237cd2c
#
_entry.id   4da013d0dec93b50e236bf093237cd2c
#
_cell.length_a   1.000
_cell.length_b   1.000
_cell.length_c   1.000
_cell.angle_alpha   90.00
_cell.angle_beta   90.00
_cell.angle_gamma   90.00
#
_symmetry.space_group_name_H-M   'P 1'
#
loop_
_entity.id
_entity.type
_entity.pdbx_description
1 polymer ?
#
loop_
_entity_poly.entity_id
_entity_poly.type
_entity_poly.pdbx_seq_one_letter_code
_entity_poly.pdbx_strand_id
1 'polypeptide(L)'
;MENEEWRDIKGYEGLYQVSNYGRVKSLCRSNQKILKQCDCGNGYLIVSLHDNDKNVHTVKVHRLVASEFVENLNPDVLTDVNHKDENKLNNSADNLEWCNKTYNNNYGNHNNNVSEALGKSIRCIETGITYRSFRHAAKEMNMNSGSISLHMRDKQSSVRGYHFEYV
;
A
#
# COMPACT_ATOMS: atom_id res chain seq x y z
N MET A 1 -15.81 5.98 -23.50
CA MET A 1 -16.00 5.44 -22.14
C MET A 1 -15.89 3.95 -22.30
N GLU A 2 -14.91 3.31 -21.67
CA GLU A 2 -14.81 1.86 -21.65
C GLU A 2 -16.04 1.28 -20.96
N ASN A 3 -16.57 0.20 -21.53
CA ASN A 3 -17.77 -0.44 -20.96
C ASN A 3 -17.42 -1.11 -19.65
N GLU A 4 -18.28 -0.96 -18.64
CA GLU A 4 -18.13 -1.70 -17.40
C GLU A 4 -18.43 -3.18 -17.62
N GLU A 5 -17.42 -4.01 -17.34
CA GLU A 5 -17.51 -5.47 -17.39
C GLU A 5 -17.73 -6.03 -15.99
N TRP A 6 -18.51 -7.12 -15.91
CA TRP A 6 -18.80 -7.84 -14.68
C TRP A 6 -18.39 -9.29 -14.80
N ARG A 7 -17.65 -9.80 -13.81
CA ARG A 7 -17.25 -11.21 -13.73
C ARG A 7 -17.67 -11.80 -12.40
N ASP A 8 -18.00 -13.09 -12.40
CA ASP A 8 -18.27 -13.82 -11.17
C ASP A 8 -17.01 -13.85 -10.32
N ILE A 9 -17.17 -13.67 -9.01
CA ILE A 9 -16.05 -13.75 -8.07
C ILE A 9 -15.74 -15.22 -7.86
N LYS A 10 -14.48 -15.60 -8.04
CA LYS A 10 -13.99 -16.98 -7.85
C LYS A 10 -14.31 -17.48 -6.44
N GLY A 11 -14.97 -18.64 -6.37
CA GLY A 11 -15.46 -19.25 -5.14
C GLY A 11 -16.81 -18.69 -4.65
N TYR A 12 -17.40 -17.75 -5.41
CA TYR A 12 -18.72 -17.16 -5.15
C TYR A 12 -19.56 -17.04 -6.42
N GLU A 13 -19.34 -17.97 -7.36
CA GLU A 13 -20.01 -18.01 -8.67
C GLU A 13 -21.53 -18.05 -8.47
N GLY A 14 -22.23 -17.20 -9.20
CA GLY A 14 -23.70 -17.07 -9.10
C GLY A 14 -24.20 -16.34 -7.85
N LEU A 15 -23.34 -16.00 -6.88
CA LEU A 15 -23.68 -15.25 -5.68
C LEU A 15 -23.26 -13.77 -5.79
N TYR A 16 -22.04 -13.52 -6.29
CA TYR A 16 -21.49 -12.17 -6.39
C TYR A 16 -20.68 -11.99 -7.66
N GLN A 17 -20.71 -10.75 -8.17
CA GLN A 17 -19.87 -10.30 -9.27
C GLN A 17 -19.07 -9.06 -8.86
N VAL A 18 -17.89 -8.92 -9.47
CA VAL A 18 -17.06 -7.71 -9.36
C VAL A 18 -16.93 -7.09 -10.76
N SER A 19 -16.85 -5.75 -10.81
CA SER A 19 -16.60 -5.05 -12.06
C SER A 19 -15.14 -4.63 -12.20
N ASN A 20 -14.72 -4.39 -13.46
CA ASN A 20 -13.43 -3.82 -13.78
C ASN A 20 -13.17 -2.44 -13.16
N TYR A 21 -14.21 -1.75 -12.65
CA TYR A 21 -14.13 -0.48 -11.92
C TYR A 21 -14.17 -0.64 -10.38
N GLY A 22 -14.10 -1.88 -9.87
CA GLY A 22 -14.08 -2.12 -8.43
C GLY A 22 -15.44 -2.08 -7.75
N ARG A 23 -16.55 -2.08 -8.47
CA ARG A 23 -17.87 -2.25 -7.87
C ARG A 23 -18.18 -3.74 -7.64
N VAL A 24 -18.85 -4.07 -6.55
CA VAL A 24 -19.25 -5.44 -6.23
C VAL A 24 -20.77 -5.50 -6.14
N LYS A 25 -21.40 -6.46 -6.79
CA LYS A 25 -22.84 -6.69 -6.74
C LYS A 25 -23.19 -8.08 -6.23
N SER A 26 -24.28 -8.16 -5.49
CA SER A 26 -24.89 -9.41 -5.07
C SER A 26 -25.96 -9.85 -6.09
N LEU A 27 -25.95 -11.14 -6.42
CA LEU A 27 -26.92 -11.81 -7.29
C LEU A 27 -27.94 -12.62 -6.46
N CYS A 28 -27.78 -12.69 -5.15
CA CYS A 28 -28.53 -13.58 -4.25
C CYS A 28 -30.01 -13.25 -4.11
N ARG A 29 -30.51 -12.17 -4.69
CA ARG A 29 -31.90 -11.75 -4.66
C ARG A 29 -32.43 -11.44 -6.05
N SER A 30 -33.75 -11.46 -6.23
CA SER A 30 -34.41 -11.08 -7.49
C SER A 30 -33.99 -9.69 -8.01
N ASN A 31 -33.59 -8.79 -7.13
CA ASN A 31 -33.00 -7.49 -7.47
C ASN A 31 -31.51 -7.52 -7.14
N GLN A 32 -30.69 -7.51 -8.20
CA GLN A 32 -29.24 -7.34 -8.07
C GLN A 32 -28.93 -6.03 -7.31
N LYS A 33 -28.02 -6.10 -6.34
CA LYS A 33 -27.70 -4.94 -5.50
C LYS A 33 -26.19 -4.70 -5.48
N ILE A 34 -25.79 -3.45 -5.74
CA ILE A 34 -24.40 -3.03 -5.51
C ILE A 34 -24.15 -2.99 -3.99
N LEU A 35 -23.11 -3.66 -3.55
CA LEU A 35 -22.74 -3.71 -2.14
C LEU A 35 -22.06 -2.41 -1.73
N LYS A 36 -22.37 -1.97 -0.51
CA LYS A 36 -21.66 -0.85 0.11
C LYS A 36 -20.26 -1.32 0.50
N GLN A 37 -19.26 -0.57 0.06
CA GLN A 37 -17.88 -0.77 0.44
C GLN A 37 -17.55 0.09 1.67
N CYS A 38 -16.72 -0.43 2.56
CA CYS A 38 -16.26 0.26 3.76
C CYS A 38 -14.74 0.39 3.76
N ASP A 39 -14.21 1.45 4.36
CA ASP A 39 -12.77 1.55 4.64
C ASP A 39 -12.42 0.63 5.83
N CYS A 40 -11.37 -0.18 5.69
CA CYS A 40 -10.88 -1.03 6.78
C CYS A 40 -9.94 -0.31 7.76
N GLY A 41 -9.89 1.03 7.74
CA GLY A 41 -9.09 1.86 8.64
C GLY A 41 -7.64 2.10 8.19
N ASN A 42 -7.24 1.53 7.05
CA ASN A 42 -5.93 1.75 6.45
C ASN A 42 -6.01 2.21 4.98
N GLY A 43 -7.17 2.76 4.58
CA GLY A 43 -7.44 3.32 3.27
C GLY A 43 -7.83 2.30 2.20
N TYR A 44 -7.92 0.99 2.50
CA TYR A 44 -8.40 0.00 1.56
C TYR A 44 -9.90 -0.21 1.68
N LEU A 45 -10.58 -0.32 0.53
CA LEU A 45 -11.99 -0.69 0.49
C LEU A 45 -12.17 -2.20 0.65
N ILE A 46 -13.14 -2.56 1.50
CA ILE A 46 -13.54 -3.94 1.78
C ILE A 46 -15.03 -4.14 1.55
N VAL A 47 -15.41 -5.39 1.26
CA VAL A 47 -16.79 -5.87 1.25
C VAL A 47 -16.90 -7.15 2.07
N SER A 48 -18.10 -7.41 2.62
CA SER A 48 -18.42 -8.66 3.28
C SER A 48 -19.25 -9.53 2.32
N LEU A 49 -18.75 -10.72 2.06
CA LEU A 49 -19.38 -11.73 1.20
C LEU A 49 -19.84 -12.91 2.09
N HIS A 50 -20.95 -13.52 1.75
CA HIS A 50 -21.44 -14.74 2.39
C HIS A 50 -21.23 -15.92 1.44
N ASP A 51 -20.65 -16.98 1.93
CA ASP A 51 -20.56 -18.23 1.18
C ASP A 51 -21.89 -19.02 1.23
N ASN A 52 -21.93 -20.19 0.59
CA ASN A 52 -23.11 -21.06 0.57
C ASN A 52 -23.48 -21.59 1.96
N ASP A 53 -22.52 -21.67 2.89
CA ASP A 53 -22.70 -22.08 4.28
C ASP A 53 -23.07 -20.91 5.20
N LYS A 54 -23.29 -19.71 4.62
CA LYS A 54 -23.60 -18.45 5.32
C LYS A 54 -22.47 -17.91 6.20
N ASN A 55 -21.23 -18.39 6.05
CA ASN A 55 -20.10 -17.77 6.70
C ASN A 55 -19.81 -16.40 6.03
N VAL A 56 -19.35 -15.46 6.84
CA VAL A 56 -19.04 -14.09 6.38
C VAL A 56 -17.54 -13.94 6.19
N HIS A 57 -17.16 -13.56 4.98
CA HIS A 57 -15.76 -13.30 4.61
C HIS A 57 -15.59 -11.83 4.24
N THR A 58 -14.68 -11.14 4.93
CA THR A 58 -14.32 -9.77 4.59
C THR A 58 -13.17 -9.76 3.60
N VAL A 59 -13.40 -9.23 2.42
CA VAL A 59 -12.44 -9.28 1.30
C VAL A 59 -12.12 -7.86 0.81
N LYS A 60 -10.86 -7.62 0.49
CA LYS A 60 -10.41 -6.35 -0.08
C LYS A 60 -10.81 -6.26 -1.55
N VAL A 61 -11.42 -5.13 -1.95
CA VAL A 61 -11.96 -4.92 -3.29
C VAL A 61 -10.89 -5.01 -4.38
N HIS A 62 -9.72 -4.37 -4.19
CA HIS A 62 -8.63 -4.45 -5.17
C HIS A 62 -8.18 -5.89 -5.45
N ARG A 63 -8.23 -6.78 -4.45
CA ARG A 63 -7.88 -8.19 -4.65
C ARG A 63 -8.93 -8.93 -5.47
N LEU A 64 -10.22 -8.62 -5.28
CA LEU A 64 -11.29 -9.19 -6.10
C LEU A 64 -11.14 -8.76 -7.56
N VAL A 65 -10.89 -7.46 -7.80
CA VAL A 65 -10.68 -6.96 -9.14
C VAL A 65 -9.44 -7.56 -9.79
N ALA A 66 -8.32 -7.57 -9.08
CA ALA A 66 -7.08 -8.13 -9.62
C ALA A 66 -7.22 -9.62 -9.93
N SER A 67 -7.91 -10.38 -9.09
CA SER A 67 -8.16 -11.81 -9.31
C SER A 67 -8.91 -12.10 -10.61
N GLU A 68 -9.89 -11.25 -10.98
CA GLU A 68 -10.77 -11.50 -12.10
C GLU A 68 -10.35 -10.77 -13.38
N PHE A 69 -9.62 -9.67 -13.30
CA PHE A 69 -9.35 -8.80 -14.44
C PHE A 69 -7.86 -8.60 -14.77
N VAL A 70 -6.96 -8.85 -13.82
CA VAL A 70 -5.53 -8.63 -14.01
C VAL A 70 -4.81 -9.97 -14.13
N GLU A 71 -4.16 -10.22 -15.25
CA GLU A 71 -3.40 -11.44 -15.47
C GLU A 71 -2.23 -11.53 -14.45
N ASN A 72 -2.10 -12.68 -13.80
CA ASN A 72 -0.98 -12.98 -12.92
C ASN A 72 -0.05 -14.00 -13.57
N LEU A 73 1.08 -13.56 -14.10
CA LEU A 73 2.04 -14.39 -14.83
C LEU A 73 2.85 -15.32 -13.91
N ASN A 74 2.87 -15.07 -12.60
CA ASN A 74 3.60 -15.91 -11.63
C ASN A 74 2.93 -15.86 -10.25
N PRO A 75 1.83 -16.60 -10.04
CA PRO A 75 1.04 -16.55 -8.80
C PRO A 75 1.80 -16.95 -7.53
N ASP A 76 2.85 -17.77 -7.65
CA ASP A 76 3.67 -18.22 -6.51
C ASP A 76 4.57 -17.09 -5.97
N VAL A 77 4.91 -16.11 -6.80
CA VAL A 77 5.82 -15.01 -6.48
C VAL A 77 5.07 -13.68 -6.35
N LEU A 78 4.11 -13.43 -7.25
CA LEU A 78 3.35 -12.18 -7.31
C LEU A 78 2.06 -12.35 -6.49
N THR A 79 2.18 -12.22 -5.19
CA THR A 79 1.09 -12.49 -4.23
C THR A 79 0.39 -11.23 -3.73
N ASP A 80 0.98 -10.05 -3.98
CA ASP A 80 0.43 -8.76 -3.59
C ASP A 80 -0.16 -8.01 -4.79
N VAL A 81 -1.08 -7.10 -4.50
CA VAL A 81 -1.67 -6.19 -5.51
C VAL A 81 -1.28 -4.77 -5.16
N ASN A 82 -0.68 -4.07 -6.11
CA ASN A 82 -0.29 -2.67 -6.01
C ASN A 82 -1.28 -1.77 -6.78
N HIS A 83 -1.45 -0.53 -6.30
CA HIS A 83 -2.15 0.54 -7.01
C HIS A 83 -1.11 1.42 -7.71
N LYS A 84 -1.14 1.46 -9.05
CA LYS A 84 -0.14 2.17 -9.86
C LYS A 84 -0.11 3.68 -9.56
N ASP A 85 -1.26 4.27 -9.22
CA ASP A 85 -1.41 5.68 -8.85
C ASP A 85 -1.22 5.96 -7.34
N GLU A 86 -0.86 4.96 -6.53
CA GLU A 86 -0.76 5.01 -5.07
C GLU A 86 -2.09 5.31 -4.35
N ASN A 87 -3.21 5.45 -5.08
CA ASN A 87 -4.53 5.72 -4.52
C ASN A 87 -5.28 4.41 -4.22
N LYS A 88 -5.32 4.02 -2.96
CA LYS A 88 -5.97 2.79 -2.48
C LYS A 88 -7.49 2.73 -2.72
N LEU A 89 -8.11 3.85 -3.05
CA LEU A 89 -9.53 3.94 -3.36
C LEU A 89 -9.82 3.70 -4.85
N ASN A 90 -8.82 3.84 -5.73
CA ASN A 90 -8.94 3.61 -7.16
C ASN A 90 -8.71 2.13 -7.49
N ASN A 91 -9.77 1.34 -7.36
CA ASN A 91 -9.75 -0.11 -7.59
C ASN A 91 -10.09 -0.52 -9.04
N SER A 92 -9.87 0.37 -10.02
CA SER A 92 -10.00 0.03 -11.44
C SER A 92 -8.94 -1.00 -11.84
N ALA A 93 -9.31 -1.97 -12.67
CA ALA A 93 -8.40 -3.01 -13.17
C ALA A 93 -7.14 -2.44 -13.84
N ASP A 94 -7.29 -1.36 -14.60
CA ASP A 94 -6.17 -0.69 -15.28
C ASP A 94 -5.16 -0.06 -14.32
N ASN A 95 -5.61 0.28 -13.10
CA ASN A 95 -4.79 0.86 -12.05
C ASN A 95 -4.11 -0.20 -11.16
N LEU A 96 -4.46 -1.47 -11.30
CA LEU A 96 -3.95 -2.56 -10.47
C LEU A 96 -2.88 -3.36 -11.19
N GLU A 97 -1.95 -3.89 -10.42
CA GLU A 97 -0.93 -4.83 -10.90
C GLU A 97 -0.59 -5.86 -9.83
N TRP A 98 -0.32 -7.10 -10.24
CA TRP A 98 0.25 -8.10 -9.36
C TRP A 98 1.73 -7.85 -9.15
N CYS A 99 2.18 -7.94 -7.90
CA CYS A 99 3.57 -7.69 -7.53
C CYS A 99 4.01 -8.58 -6.37
N ASN A 100 5.32 -8.61 -6.13
CA ASN A 100 5.85 -9.22 -4.92
C ASN A 100 5.91 -8.20 -3.77
N LYS A 101 6.04 -8.71 -2.55
CA LYS A 101 6.07 -7.89 -1.34
C LYS A 101 7.20 -6.85 -1.33
N THR A 102 8.38 -7.21 -1.88
CA THR A 102 9.54 -6.30 -1.93
C THR A 102 9.27 -5.13 -2.86
N TYR A 103 8.72 -5.40 -4.06
CA TYR A 103 8.32 -4.37 -5.00
C TYR A 103 7.27 -3.45 -4.39
N ASN A 104 6.20 -4.02 -3.82
CA ASN A 104 5.10 -3.27 -3.23
C ASN A 104 5.56 -2.34 -2.09
N ASN A 105 6.46 -2.83 -1.21
CA ASN A 105 7.01 -2.03 -0.13
C ASN A 105 7.94 -0.90 -0.59
N ASN A 106 8.55 -1.04 -1.76
CA ASN A 106 9.48 -0.05 -2.33
C ASN A 106 8.82 0.86 -3.37
N TYR A 107 7.55 0.59 -3.72
CA TYR A 107 6.85 1.33 -4.76
C TYR A 107 6.54 2.77 -4.33
N GLY A 108 6.72 3.70 -5.25
CA GLY A 108 6.41 5.12 -5.05
C GLY A 108 7.10 5.75 -3.85
N ASN A 109 6.36 6.55 -3.12
CA ASN A 109 6.84 7.29 -1.94
C ASN A 109 6.64 6.55 -0.61
N HIS A 110 6.22 5.29 -0.62
CA HIS A 110 5.90 4.56 0.61
C HIS A 110 7.03 4.60 1.66
N ASN A 111 8.27 4.31 1.25
CA ASN A 111 9.44 4.34 2.15
C ASN A 111 9.77 5.75 2.63
N ASN A 112 9.54 6.77 1.81
CA ASN A 112 9.72 8.17 2.22
C ASN A 112 8.68 8.57 3.24
N ASN A 113 7.40 8.24 3.01
CA ASN A 113 6.29 8.55 3.90
C ASN A 113 6.43 7.85 5.27
N VAL A 114 6.84 6.58 5.29
CA VAL A 114 7.13 5.84 6.54
C VAL A 114 8.33 6.46 7.27
N SER A 115 9.36 6.84 6.53
CA SER A 115 10.55 7.51 7.10
C SER A 115 10.21 8.89 7.67
N GLU A 116 9.30 9.62 7.06
CA GLU A 116 8.80 10.91 7.55
C GLU A 116 7.95 10.76 8.81
N ALA A 117 7.05 9.78 8.83
CA ALA A 117 6.15 9.55 9.97
C ALA A 117 6.86 9.01 11.22
N LEU A 118 7.95 8.26 11.03
CA LEU A 118 8.69 7.59 12.12
C LEU A 118 10.05 8.23 12.41
N GLY A 119 10.53 9.12 11.54
CA GLY A 119 11.82 9.79 11.67
C GLY A 119 11.76 10.89 12.73
N LYS A 120 12.65 10.82 13.74
CA LYS A 120 12.89 11.96 14.60
C LYS A 120 13.72 13.00 13.83
N SER A 121 13.28 14.25 13.87
CA SER A 121 14.04 15.36 13.29
C SER A 121 15.37 15.53 14.00
N ILE A 122 16.41 15.82 13.24
CA ILE A 122 17.76 16.10 13.76
C ILE A 122 18.29 17.39 13.17
N ARG A 123 19.11 18.09 13.95
CA ARG A 123 19.82 19.29 13.52
C ARG A 123 21.32 19.00 13.47
N CYS A 124 21.97 19.42 12.39
CA CYS A 124 23.43 19.47 12.33
C CYS A 124 23.89 20.74 13.06
N ILE A 125 24.77 20.60 14.05
CA ILE A 125 25.20 21.71 14.91
C ILE A 125 26.04 22.70 14.11
N GLU A 126 26.94 22.23 13.25
CA GLU A 126 27.87 23.08 12.51
C GLU A 126 27.19 23.89 11.40
N THR A 127 26.17 23.34 10.78
CA THR A 127 25.46 24.03 9.69
C THR A 127 24.18 24.72 10.14
N GLY A 128 23.65 24.37 11.32
CA GLY A 128 22.37 24.85 11.84
C GLY A 128 21.15 24.28 11.09
N ILE A 129 21.35 23.43 10.08
CA ILE A 129 20.27 22.90 9.24
C ILE A 129 19.56 21.76 9.95
N THR A 130 18.23 21.81 9.96
CA THR A 130 17.37 20.75 10.50
C THR A 130 16.93 19.81 9.37
N TYR A 131 17.06 18.53 9.61
CA TYR A 131 16.64 17.44 8.72
C TYR A 131 15.51 16.64 9.37
N ARG A 132 14.51 16.25 8.59
CA ARG A 132 13.35 15.46 9.06
C ARG A 132 13.70 14.06 9.58
N SER A 133 14.88 13.56 9.25
CA SER A 133 15.41 12.29 9.75
C SER A 133 16.91 12.18 9.48
N PHE A 134 17.60 11.28 10.19
CA PHE A 134 19.02 11.01 9.90
C PHE A 134 19.27 10.39 8.51
N ARG A 135 18.28 9.71 7.90
CA ARG A 135 18.37 9.26 6.49
C ARG A 135 18.34 10.43 5.52
N HIS A 136 17.51 11.43 5.80
CA HIS A 136 17.44 12.65 5.00
C HIS A 136 18.76 13.45 5.10
N ALA A 137 19.28 13.63 6.31
CA ALA A 137 20.58 14.27 6.52
C ALA A 137 21.70 13.53 5.78
N ALA A 138 21.73 12.20 5.87
CA ALA A 138 22.72 11.37 5.17
C ALA A 138 22.68 11.56 3.65
N LYS A 139 21.49 11.63 3.06
CA LYS A 139 21.30 11.86 1.63
C LYS A 139 21.80 13.24 1.20
N GLU A 140 21.35 14.29 1.89
CA GLU A 140 21.71 15.68 1.56
C GLU A 140 23.20 15.98 1.77
N MET A 141 23.82 15.40 2.83
CA MET A 141 25.22 15.59 3.17
C MET A 141 26.16 14.54 2.54
N ASN A 142 25.63 13.65 1.70
CA ASN A 142 26.36 12.53 1.08
C ASN A 142 27.14 11.68 2.12
N MET A 143 26.45 11.28 3.18
CA MET A 143 26.99 10.52 4.31
C MET A 143 26.31 9.16 4.44
N ASN A 144 26.90 8.28 5.28
CA ASN A 144 26.26 7.03 5.66
C ASN A 144 25.25 7.25 6.80
N SER A 145 24.00 6.86 6.58
CA SER A 145 22.94 7.02 7.60
C SER A 145 23.19 6.18 8.87
N GLY A 146 23.89 5.06 8.74
CA GLY A 146 24.31 4.24 9.89
C GLY A 146 25.29 4.97 10.78
N SER A 147 26.23 5.75 10.22
CA SER A 147 27.18 6.55 11.00
C SER A 147 26.47 7.64 11.79
N ILE A 148 25.51 8.35 11.18
CA ILE A 148 24.69 9.34 11.90
C ILE A 148 23.88 8.67 13.01
N SER A 149 23.30 7.49 12.76
CA SER A 149 22.58 6.75 13.78
C SER A 149 23.46 6.29 14.95
N LEU A 150 24.72 5.92 14.68
CA LEU A 150 25.67 5.57 15.74
C LEU A 150 26.07 6.79 16.58
N HIS A 151 26.30 7.95 15.93
CA HIS A 151 26.57 9.20 16.61
C HIS A 151 25.42 9.60 17.53
N MET A 152 24.17 9.54 17.02
CA MET A 152 22.96 9.85 17.78
C MET A 152 22.68 8.92 18.97
N ARG A 153 23.40 7.79 19.08
CA ARG A 153 23.36 6.82 20.20
C ARG A 153 24.59 6.90 21.07
N ASP A 154 25.36 7.98 20.98
CA ASP A 154 26.62 8.19 21.72
C ASP A 154 27.68 7.10 21.50
N LYS A 155 27.59 6.37 20.38
CA LYS A 155 28.57 5.33 20.02
C LYS A 155 29.69 5.83 19.09
N GLN A 156 29.58 7.05 18.64
CA GLN A 156 30.56 7.74 17.80
C GLN A 156 30.55 9.24 18.12
N SER A 157 31.74 9.85 18.30
CA SER A 157 31.87 11.23 18.72
C SER A 157 31.38 12.24 17.66
N SER A 158 31.63 11.96 16.39
CA SER A 158 31.17 12.80 15.25
C SER A 158 31.10 11.98 13.98
N VAL A 159 30.45 12.54 12.94
CA VAL A 159 30.36 11.95 11.60
C VAL A 159 31.07 12.88 10.61
N ARG A 160 32.26 12.56 10.19
CA ARG A 160 33.11 13.42 9.34
C ARG A 160 33.29 14.85 9.89
N GLY A 161 33.39 14.98 11.22
CA GLY A 161 33.52 16.27 11.91
C GLY A 161 32.21 17.01 12.16
N TYR A 162 31.06 16.44 11.78
CA TYR A 162 29.73 16.98 12.06
C TYR A 162 29.10 16.33 13.28
N HIS A 163 28.39 17.12 14.05
CA HIS A 163 27.63 16.70 15.21
C HIS A 163 26.12 16.91 14.96
N PHE A 164 25.32 16.01 15.50
CA PHE A 164 23.86 16.05 15.32
C PHE A 164 23.18 15.93 16.67
N GLU A 165 22.03 16.60 16.80
CA GLU A 165 21.16 16.52 17.97
C GLU A 165 19.71 16.30 17.54
N TYR A 166 18.87 15.76 18.42
CA TYR A 166 17.42 15.69 18.18
C TYR A 166 16.77 17.07 18.38
N VAL A 167 15.75 17.38 17.53
CA VAL A 167 14.98 18.62 17.61
C VAL A 167 13.53 18.29 17.96
#